data_d469566a18f3d25a975671096d7f9199
#
_entry.id   d469566a18f3d25a975671096d7f9199
#
_cell.length_a   1.000
_cell.length_b   1.000
_cell.length_c   1.000
_cell.angle_alpha   90.00
_cell.angle_beta   90.00
_cell.angle_gamma   90.00
#
_symmetry.space_group_name_H-M   'P 1'
#
loop_
_entity.id
_entity.type
_entity.pdbx_description
1 polymer ?
#
loop_
_entity_poly.entity_id
_entity_poly.type
_entity_poly.pdbx_seq_one_letter_code
_entity_poly.pdbx_strand_id
1 'polypeptide(L)'
;MDKGYVWFALNNATTDYIELSKELAKSIKKVNKHNQVCVITDKPIEDKLFDVVKVLDQDDSADQDWKLSNEYKVFKLSPFTHTIKLEADMLFTQKTDWWWNYLWQHDQVFSYHCRNYKDDTVKNSFYRKLFARNDLPDVYNGLHYFRRSTKAKQFYDLCETITKNWSTVKEKVLINCHDEQPTTDVVYALANKIQDPLQLAKVEYEWFKFMHNKQHINGIGKAFQNDNYLYPVKVANKLYMGGYRQHRVVHYHDKKMIGDLDARIF
;
A
#
# COMPACT_ATOMS: atom_id res chain seq x y z
N MET A 1 13.25 -9.66 15.52
CA MET A 1 13.27 -9.79 14.05
C MET A 1 13.75 -8.49 13.45
N ASP A 2 14.65 -8.57 12.49
CA ASP A 2 15.35 -7.37 12.05
C ASP A 2 14.61 -6.62 10.93
N LYS A 3 14.14 -7.33 9.89
CA LYS A 3 13.45 -6.72 8.75
C LYS A 3 12.36 -7.62 8.16
N GLY A 4 11.33 -7.01 7.58
CA GLY A 4 10.27 -7.76 6.92
C GLY A 4 9.18 -6.88 6.32
N TYR A 5 8.24 -7.55 5.67
CA TYR A 5 7.05 -6.96 5.06
C TYR A 5 5.85 -7.13 5.98
N VAL A 6 5.00 -6.10 6.08
CA VAL A 6 3.80 -6.11 6.92
C VAL A 6 2.62 -5.53 6.15
N TRP A 7 1.45 -6.12 6.31
CA TRP A 7 0.18 -5.59 5.79
C TRP A 7 -1.01 -6.04 6.63
N PHE A 8 -2.12 -5.33 6.48
CA PHE A 8 -3.41 -5.72 7.05
C PHE A 8 -4.17 -6.62 6.08
N ALA A 9 -4.85 -7.62 6.60
CA ALA A 9 -5.75 -8.53 5.90
C ALA A 9 -7.06 -8.63 6.66
N LEU A 10 -7.85 -7.58 6.58
CA LEU A 10 -9.15 -7.46 7.24
C LEU A 10 -10.25 -7.65 6.19
N ASN A 11 -10.97 -8.75 6.28
CA ASN A 11 -12.05 -9.06 5.36
C ASN A 11 -13.21 -8.08 5.48
N ASN A 12 -13.87 -7.80 4.36
CA ASN A 12 -15.12 -7.07 4.33
C ASN A 12 -16.22 -7.91 3.63
N ALA A 13 -17.40 -7.35 3.45
CA ALA A 13 -18.54 -8.08 2.89
C ALA A 13 -18.30 -8.62 1.46
N THR A 14 -17.39 -8.01 0.69
CA THR A 14 -17.19 -8.32 -0.74
C THR A 14 -15.82 -8.93 -1.06
N THR A 15 -14.86 -8.85 -0.15
CA THR A 15 -13.46 -9.20 -0.45
C THR A 15 -12.83 -9.99 0.69
N ASP A 16 -12.27 -11.14 0.36
CA ASP A 16 -11.42 -11.94 1.23
C ASP A 16 -9.96 -11.47 1.11
N TYR A 17 -9.56 -10.53 1.97
CA TYR A 17 -8.19 -10.00 2.00
C TYR A 17 -7.19 -11.02 2.56
N ILE A 18 -7.64 -12.06 3.28
CA ILE A 18 -6.76 -13.13 3.75
C ILE A 18 -6.28 -13.94 2.56
N GLU A 19 -7.18 -14.31 1.63
CA GLU A 19 -6.79 -15.02 0.39
C GLU A 19 -5.89 -14.14 -0.50
N LEU A 20 -6.20 -12.87 -0.68
CA LEU A 20 -5.31 -11.94 -1.40
C LEU A 20 -3.91 -11.88 -0.77
N SER A 21 -3.85 -11.86 0.56
CA SER A 21 -2.60 -11.86 1.32
C SER A 21 -1.74 -13.09 1.11
N LYS A 22 -2.34 -14.26 0.88
CA LYS A 22 -1.60 -15.48 0.55
C LYS A 22 -0.88 -15.33 -0.79
N GLU A 23 -1.53 -14.73 -1.79
CA GLU A 23 -0.92 -14.48 -3.09
C GLU A 23 0.23 -13.46 -2.99
N LEU A 24 0.05 -12.40 -2.19
CA LEU A 24 1.13 -11.46 -1.89
C LEU A 24 2.32 -12.18 -1.23
N ALA A 25 2.07 -12.98 -0.18
CA ALA A 25 3.11 -13.74 0.51
C ALA A 25 3.85 -14.71 -0.42
N LYS A 26 3.14 -15.47 -1.27
CA LYS A 26 3.72 -16.33 -2.29
C LYS A 26 4.62 -15.55 -3.23
N SER A 27 4.16 -14.40 -3.72
CA SER A 27 4.92 -13.56 -4.63
C SER A 27 6.22 -13.03 -4.00
N ILE A 28 6.16 -12.57 -2.75
CA ILE A 28 7.34 -12.14 -2.00
C ILE A 28 8.31 -13.31 -1.83
N LYS A 29 7.86 -14.44 -1.31
CA LYS A 29 8.73 -15.60 -1.04
C LYS A 29 9.34 -16.20 -2.31
N LYS A 30 8.67 -16.07 -3.45
CA LYS A 30 9.22 -16.50 -4.73
C LYS A 30 10.41 -15.66 -5.18
N VAL A 31 10.34 -14.34 -5.04
CA VAL A 31 11.37 -13.43 -5.55
C VAL A 31 12.37 -13.00 -4.47
N ASN A 32 11.98 -13.03 -3.22
CA ASN A 32 12.75 -12.56 -2.04
C ASN A 32 12.70 -13.63 -0.93
N LYS A 33 13.27 -14.81 -1.19
CA LYS A 33 13.12 -16.05 -0.39
C LYS A 33 13.40 -15.91 1.10
N HIS A 34 14.28 -15.02 1.49
CA HIS A 34 14.75 -14.87 2.87
C HIS A 34 14.07 -13.72 3.64
N ASN A 35 13.13 -13.02 3.02
CA ASN A 35 12.40 -11.98 3.71
C ASN A 35 11.23 -12.56 4.49
N GLN A 36 11.09 -12.07 5.71
CA GLN A 36 9.97 -12.41 6.58
C GLN A 36 8.73 -11.61 6.20
N VAL A 37 7.57 -12.24 6.36
CA VAL A 37 6.26 -11.64 6.12
C VAL A 37 5.41 -11.73 7.37
N CYS A 38 4.76 -10.62 7.71
CA CYS A 38 3.82 -10.53 8.81
C CYS A 38 2.46 -10.05 8.27
N VAL A 39 1.42 -10.78 8.58
CA VAL A 39 0.04 -10.37 8.31
C VAL A 39 -0.65 -9.95 9.59
N ILE A 40 -1.44 -8.87 9.52
CA ILE A 40 -2.26 -8.38 10.63
C ILE A 40 -3.73 -8.66 10.28
N THR A 41 -4.43 -9.37 11.16
CA THR A 41 -5.78 -9.88 10.94
C THR A 41 -6.71 -9.52 12.10
N ASP A 42 -8.01 -9.62 11.91
CA ASP A 42 -9.03 -9.47 12.95
C ASP A 42 -9.24 -10.77 13.75
N LYS A 43 -8.79 -11.90 13.26
CA LYS A 43 -8.91 -13.22 13.89
C LYS A 43 -7.65 -14.06 13.66
N PRO A 44 -7.36 -15.04 14.52
CA PRO A 44 -6.24 -15.97 14.30
C PRO A 44 -6.39 -16.74 12.99
N ILE A 45 -5.29 -16.86 12.27
CA ILE A 45 -5.18 -17.71 11.07
C ILE A 45 -3.92 -18.57 11.20
N GLU A 46 -3.99 -19.79 10.68
CA GLU A 46 -2.85 -20.70 10.58
C GLU A 46 -2.53 -20.94 9.11
N ASP A 47 -1.43 -20.35 8.63
CA ASP A 47 -0.94 -20.57 7.29
C ASP A 47 0.59 -20.40 7.26
N LYS A 48 1.28 -21.42 6.71
CA LYS A 48 2.75 -21.47 6.65
C LYS A 48 3.38 -20.42 5.72
N LEU A 49 2.57 -19.73 4.93
CA LEU A 49 3.03 -18.62 4.10
C LEU A 49 3.44 -17.41 4.92
N PHE A 50 2.84 -17.24 6.10
CA PHE A 50 3.14 -16.11 6.99
C PHE A 50 4.13 -16.53 8.08
N ASP A 51 5.23 -15.82 8.20
CA ASP A 51 6.22 -16.05 9.26
C ASP A 51 5.69 -15.55 10.61
N VAL A 52 4.83 -14.55 10.60
CA VAL A 52 4.16 -13.97 11.77
C VAL A 52 2.72 -13.63 11.43
N VAL A 53 1.81 -14.00 12.32
CA VAL A 53 0.43 -13.52 12.32
C VAL A 53 0.23 -12.66 13.56
N LYS A 54 -0.27 -11.44 13.38
CA LYS A 54 -0.69 -10.54 14.45
C LYS A 54 -2.20 -10.37 14.40
N VAL A 55 -2.86 -10.54 15.53
CA VAL A 55 -4.29 -10.29 15.66
C VAL A 55 -4.48 -8.91 16.28
N LEU A 56 -5.42 -8.14 15.74
CA LEU A 56 -5.81 -6.87 16.31
C LEU A 56 -6.47 -7.10 17.68
N ASP A 57 -5.93 -6.45 18.72
CA ASP A 57 -6.57 -6.45 20.04
C ASP A 57 -7.90 -5.67 19.99
N GLN A 58 -7.95 -4.64 19.16
CA GLN A 58 -9.10 -3.78 18.92
C GLN A 58 -9.15 -3.41 17.44
N ASP A 59 -10.23 -3.73 16.77
CA ASP A 59 -10.52 -3.33 15.40
C ASP A 59 -11.38 -2.06 15.36
N ASP A 60 -10.80 -0.93 14.98
CA ASP A 60 -11.50 0.36 14.88
C ASP A 60 -12.52 0.39 13.73
N SER A 61 -12.56 -0.67 12.91
CA SER A 61 -13.46 -0.84 11.78
C SER A 61 -14.30 -2.13 11.84
N ALA A 62 -14.47 -2.72 13.05
CA ALA A 62 -15.14 -4.00 13.24
C ALA A 62 -16.52 -4.04 12.55
N ASP A 63 -17.31 -2.99 12.71
CA ASP A 63 -18.68 -2.89 12.21
C ASP A 63 -18.79 -2.14 10.87
N GLN A 64 -17.67 -1.96 10.15
CA GLN A 64 -17.62 -1.19 8.91
C GLN A 64 -17.04 -2.02 7.76
N ASP A 65 -17.52 -1.79 6.56
CA ASP A 65 -16.88 -2.29 5.33
C ASP A 65 -15.56 -1.58 5.02
N TRP A 66 -15.39 -0.35 5.51
CA TRP A 66 -14.15 0.42 5.40
C TRP A 66 -13.13 -0.04 6.43
N LYS A 67 -12.17 -0.88 6.03
CA LYS A 67 -11.20 -1.52 6.93
C LYS A 67 -9.89 -0.74 7.14
N LEU A 68 -9.75 0.44 6.55
CA LEU A 68 -8.49 1.22 6.60
C LEU A 68 -8.30 2.05 7.89
N SER A 69 -9.29 2.07 8.80
CA SER A 69 -9.20 2.84 10.05
C SER A 69 -8.09 2.34 11.00
N ASN A 70 -7.56 1.13 10.78
CA ASN A 70 -6.50 0.53 11.61
C ASN A 70 -5.07 0.79 11.10
N GLU A 71 -4.90 1.40 9.94
CA GLU A 71 -3.61 1.49 9.25
C GLU A 71 -2.50 2.15 10.08
N TYR A 72 -2.84 3.10 10.95
CA TYR A 72 -1.88 3.73 11.85
C TYR A 72 -1.28 2.78 12.89
N LYS A 73 -1.94 1.66 13.20
CA LYS A 73 -1.49 0.66 14.18
C LYS A 73 -0.30 -0.16 13.68
N VAL A 74 0.04 -0.09 12.39
CA VAL A 74 1.09 -0.89 11.78
C VAL A 74 2.46 -0.71 12.47
N PHE A 75 2.77 0.49 12.94
CA PHE A 75 4.02 0.76 13.66
C PHE A 75 4.11 -0.05 14.96
N LYS A 76 3.01 -0.09 15.72
CA LYS A 76 2.94 -0.84 16.98
C LYS A 76 2.94 -2.34 16.75
N LEU A 77 2.21 -2.80 15.73
CA LEU A 77 1.96 -4.22 15.46
C LEU A 77 3.09 -4.91 14.68
N SER A 78 3.87 -4.16 13.89
CA SER A 78 5.01 -4.75 13.18
C SER A 78 5.97 -5.45 14.15
N PRO A 79 6.37 -6.70 13.90
CA PRO A 79 7.36 -7.40 14.72
C PRO A 79 8.81 -7.02 14.34
N PHE A 80 9.01 -6.19 13.30
CA PHE A 80 10.31 -5.90 12.72
C PHE A 80 10.87 -4.55 13.17
N THR A 81 12.20 -4.47 13.23
CA THR A 81 12.91 -3.20 13.42
C THR A 81 12.83 -2.33 12.17
N HIS A 82 12.97 -2.97 11.00
CA HIS A 82 12.87 -2.37 9.67
C HIS A 82 11.68 -2.97 8.93
N THR A 83 10.72 -2.15 8.57
CA THR A 83 9.44 -2.59 8.02
C THR A 83 9.19 -1.97 6.66
N ILE A 84 8.81 -2.77 5.68
CA ILE A 84 8.11 -2.30 4.48
C ILE A 84 6.64 -2.64 4.65
N LYS A 85 5.80 -1.61 4.78
CA LYS A 85 4.34 -1.73 4.82
C LYS A 85 3.82 -1.85 3.39
N LEU A 86 2.88 -2.78 3.20
CA LEU A 86 2.22 -3.08 1.93
C LEU A 86 0.70 -3.07 2.08
N GLU A 87 -0.02 -3.23 0.98
CA GLU A 87 -1.43 -3.58 0.94
C GLU A 87 -1.61 -5.02 0.49
N ALA A 88 -2.66 -5.69 0.98
CA ALA A 88 -2.90 -7.13 0.75
C ALA A 88 -3.07 -7.49 -0.74
N ASP A 89 -3.50 -6.53 -1.55
CA ASP A 89 -3.77 -6.65 -2.98
C ASP A 89 -2.59 -6.21 -3.86
N MET A 90 -1.38 -6.54 -3.42
CA MET A 90 -0.14 -6.31 -4.15
C MET A 90 0.52 -7.61 -4.58
N LEU A 91 1.38 -7.53 -5.60
CA LEU A 91 2.21 -8.64 -6.10
C LEU A 91 3.63 -8.17 -6.38
N PHE A 92 4.61 -8.99 -5.98
CA PHE A 92 6.02 -8.77 -6.32
C PHE A 92 6.36 -9.49 -7.62
N THR A 93 6.81 -8.75 -8.63
CA THR A 93 7.17 -9.30 -9.94
C THR A 93 8.68 -9.43 -10.16
N GLN A 94 9.48 -8.89 -9.24
CA GLN A 94 10.93 -8.91 -9.30
C GLN A 94 11.58 -8.93 -7.91
N LYS A 95 12.89 -9.23 -7.86
CA LYS A 95 13.67 -9.18 -6.64
C LYS A 95 13.82 -7.75 -6.13
N THR A 96 13.58 -7.58 -4.82
CA THR A 96 13.68 -6.31 -4.11
C THR A 96 14.58 -6.41 -2.85
N ASP A 97 15.29 -7.51 -2.66
CA ASP A 97 16.17 -7.70 -1.49
C ASP A 97 17.20 -6.59 -1.32
N TRP A 98 17.67 -6.03 -2.43
CA TRP A 98 18.62 -4.94 -2.44
C TRP A 98 18.06 -3.61 -1.93
N TRP A 99 16.73 -3.45 -1.86
CA TRP A 99 16.09 -2.24 -1.32
C TRP A 99 16.54 -1.95 0.10
N TRP A 100 16.70 -2.99 0.91
CA TRP A 100 17.10 -2.88 2.31
C TRP A 100 18.44 -2.15 2.46
N ASN A 101 19.39 -2.31 1.54
CA ASN A 101 20.70 -1.67 1.59
C ASN A 101 20.62 -0.14 1.53
N TYR A 102 19.56 0.40 0.93
CA TYR A 102 19.32 1.84 0.82
C TYR A 102 18.34 2.35 1.87
N LEU A 103 17.28 1.58 2.15
CA LEU A 103 16.25 1.98 3.10
C LEU A 103 16.76 2.07 4.53
N TRP A 104 17.68 1.20 4.89
CA TRP A 104 18.23 1.07 6.25
C TRP A 104 18.71 2.37 6.90
N GLN A 105 19.25 3.29 6.12
CA GLN A 105 19.79 4.57 6.60
C GLN A 105 18.71 5.61 6.94
N HIS A 106 17.44 5.36 6.60
CA HIS A 106 16.34 6.29 6.77
C HIS A 106 15.42 5.89 7.92
N ASP A 107 14.77 6.88 8.53
CA ASP A 107 13.67 6.63 9.48
C ASP A 107 12.41 6.21 8.77
N GLN A 108 12.13 6.83 7.61
CA GLN A 108 10.96 6.60 6.77
C GLN A 108 11.29 6.89 5.31
N VAL A 109 10.68 6.12 4.41
CA VAL A 109 10.71 6.37 2.97
C VAL A 109 9.32 6.08 2.41
N PHE A 110 8.73 7.06 1.74
CA PHE A 110 7.42 6.92 1.10
C PHE A 110 7.58 6.62 -0.39
N SER A 111 6.62 5.89 -0.95
CA SER A 111 6.43 5.85 -2.39
C SER A 111 5.73 7.15 -2.83
N TYR A 112 6.42 7.96 -3.59
CA TYR A 112 5.88 9.16 -4.22
C TYR A 112 5.53 8.85 -5.66
N HIS A 113 4.36 9.29 -6.14
CA HIS A 113 3.91 9.12 -7.52
C HIS A 113 3.91 7.65 -7.99
N CYS A 114 2.79 6.99 -7.95
CA CYS A 114 2.68 5.64 -8.51
C CYS A 114 2.92 5.64 -10.03
N ARG A 115 3.06 4.44 -10.59
CA ARG A 115 3.20 4.20 -12.03
C ARG A 115 1.91 3.61 -12.60
N ASN A 116 1.57 3.94 -13.82
CA ASN A 116 0.52 3.24 -14.54
C ASN A 116 1.05 1.91 -15.11
N TYR A 117 0.19 1.13 -15.77
CA TYR A 117 0.56 -0.17 -16.36
C TYR A 117 1.62 -0.08 -17.48
N LYS A 118 1.86 1.12 -18.03
CA LYS A 118 2.93 1.39 -19.03
C LYS A 118 4.24 1.81 -18.38
N ASP A 119 4.31 1.90 -17.06
CA ASP A 119 5.41 2.45 -16.28
C ASP A 119 5.60 3.98 -16.41
N ASP A 120 4.57 4.70 -16.86
CA ASP A 120 4.58 6.17 -16.82
C ASP A 120 4.28 6.66 -15.41
N THR A 121 4.93 7.75 -15.01
CA THR A 121 4.62 8.42 -13.74
C THR A 121 3.21 9.01 -13.78
N VAL A 122 2.37 8.63 -12.82
CA VAL A 122 1.04 9.18 -12.67
C VAL A 122 1.12 10.49 -11.90
N LYS A 123 0.88 11.61 -12.60
CA LYS A 123 0.79 12.95 -12.02
C LYS A 123 -0.63 13.48 -12.23
N ASN A 124 -1.14 14.24 -11.25
CA ASN A 124 -2.41 14.96 -11.37
C ASN A 124 -3.60 14.08 -11.81
N SER A 125 -3.68 12.86 -11.32
CA SER A 125 -4.81 12.01 -11.62
C SER A 125 -6.10 12.60 -11.02
N PHE A 126 -7.22 12.30 -11.67
CA PHE A 126 -8.54 12.84 -11.27
C PHE A 126 -8.87 12.56 -9.79
N TYR A 127 -8.50 11.41 -9.27
CA TYR A 127 -8.79 11.01 -7.90
C TYR A 127 -7.85 11.65 -6.86
N ARG A 128 -6.77 12.32 -7.27
CA ARG A 128 -5.83 13.03 -6.41
C ARG A 128 -6.04 14.57 -6.38
N LYS A 129 -7.20 15.05 -6.82
CA LYS A 129 -7.53 16.48 -6.77
C LYS A 129 -7.43 17.10 -5.39
N LEU A 130 -7.77 16.32 -4.35
CA LEU A 130 -7.68 16.76 -2.96
C LEU A 130 -6.23 17.10 -2.58
N PHE A 131 -5.27 16.30 -3.07
CA PHE A 131 -3.84 16.53 -2.83
C PHE A 131 -3.38 17.87 -3.45
N ALA A 132 -3.70 18.12 -4.70
CA ALA A 132 -3.34 19.37 -5.37
C ALA A 132 -3.97 20.60 -4.70
N ARG A 133 -5.25 20.51 -4.28
CA ARG A 133 -5.98 21.62 -3.65
C ARG A 133 -5.45 21.97 -2.26
N ASN A 134 -4.89 21.00 -1.55
CA ASN A 134 -4.40 21.16 -0.19
C ASN A 134 -2.87 21.17 -0.10
N ASP A 135 -2.21 21.23 -1.26
CA ASP A 135 -0.75 21.16 -1.35
C ASP A 135 -0.18 20.00 -0.51
N LEU A 136 -0.77 18.81 -0.66
CA LEU A 136 -0.35 17.60 0.02
C LEU A 136 0.74 16.88 -0.79
N PRO A 137 1.77 16.31 -0.13
CA PRO A 137 2.76 15.49 -0.81
C PRO A 137 2.08 14.25 -1.41
N ASP A 138 2.43 13.90 -2.65
CA ASP A 138 1.83 12.78 -3.38
C ASP A 138 2.36 11.42 -2.93
N VAL A 139 2.18 11.12 -1.64
CA VAL A 139 2.57 9.86 -1.01
C VAL A 139 1.47 8.82 -1.11
N TYR A 140 1.88 7.56 -1.03
CA TYR A 140 0.98 6.40 -1.02
C TYR A 140 1.25 5.53 0.20
N ASN A 141 0.20 5.10 0.88
CA ASN A 141 0.30 4.19 2.01
C ASN A 141 0.65 2.77 1.57
N GLY A 142 0.31 2.39 0.34
CA GLY A 142 0.46 1.04 -0.19
C GLY A 142 1.90 0.56 -0.31
N LEU A 143 2.87 1.46 -0.33
CA LEU A 143 4.30 1.13 -0.27
C LEU A 143 5.03 2.17 0.56
N HIS A 144 5.36 1.81 1.79
CA HIS A 144 5.99 2.68 2.76
C HIS A 144 7.01 1.90 3.59
N TYR A 145 8.21 2.47 3.75
CA TYR A 145 9.22 1.94 4.65
C TYR A 145 9.31 2.78 5.91
N PHE A 146 9.49 2.12 7.05
CA PHE A 146 9.88 2.74 8.32
C PHE A 146 10.80 1.83 9.13
N ARG A 147 11.66 2.44 9.94
CA ARG A 147 12.35 1.76 11.03
C ARG A 147 11.74 2.15 12.39
N ARG A 148 11.97 1.35 13.42
CA ARG A 148 11.59 1.70 14.79
C ARG A 148 12.46 2.87 15.30
N SER A 149 11.97 4.08 15.08
CA SER A 149 12.61 5.33 15.52
C SER A 149 11.57 6.28 16.11
N THR A 150 12.04 7.28 16.85
CA THR A 150 11.18 8.34 17.39
C THR A 150 10.43 9.08 16.28
N LYS A 151 11.12 9.38 15.18
CA LYS A 151 10.52 10.08 14.04
C LYS A 151 9.39 9.27 13.41
N ALA A 152 9.60 7.98 13.17
CA ALA A 152 8.55 7.12 12.63
C ALA A 152 7.38 6.96 13.63
N LYS A 153 7.68 6.84 14.94
CA LYS A 153 6.62 6.82 15.95
C LYS A 153 5.76 8.08 15.91
N GLN A 154 6.37 9.25 15.88
CA GLN A 154 5.65 10.53 15.79
C GLN A 154 4.76 10.61 14.56
N PHE A 155 5.23 10.10 13.42
CA PHE A 155 4.43 10.03 12.19
C PHE A 155 3.15 9.20 12.40
N TYR A 156 3.26 8.03 13.00
CA TYR A 156 2.10 7.16 13.24
C TYR A 156 1.18 7.67 14.36
N ASP A 157 1.73 8.37 15.36
CA ASP A 157 0.93 9.10 16.36
C ASP A 157 0.10 10.22 15.68
N LEU A 158 0.65 10.92 14.71
CA LEU A 158 -0.08 11.90 13.89
C LEU A 158 -1.16 11.22 13.03
N CYS A 159 -0.84 10.09 12.39
CA CYS A 159 -1.83 9.32 11.63
C CYS A 159 -3.01 8.89 12.51
N GLU A 160 -2.74 8.42 13.73
CA GLU A 160 -3.79 8.09 14.72
C GLU A 160 -4.65 9.31 15.05
N THR A 161 -4.02 10.43 15.37
CA THR A 161 -4.71 11.68 15.72
C THR A 161 -5.61 12.15 14.58
N ILE A 162 -5.09 12.16 13.34
CA ILE A 162 -5.84 12.56 12.15
C ILE A 162 -7.03 11.61 11.92
N THR A 163 -6.80 10.30 12.00
CA THR A 163 -7.84 9.30 11.77
C THR A 163 -8.97 9.41 12.79
N LYS A 164 -8.63 9.51 14.07
CA LYS A 164 -9.62 9.61 15.16
C LYS A 164 -10.39 10.92 15.17
N ASN A 165 -9.85 11.98 14.58
CA ASN A 165 -10.47 13.30 14.50
C ASN A 165 -10.89 13.66 13.06
N TRP A 166 -11.17 12.66 12.22
CA TRP A 166 -11.40 12.86 10.78
C TRP A 166 -12.46 13.91 10.46
N SER A 167 -13.60 13.91 11.15
CA SER A 167 -14.66 14.90 10.92
C SER A 167 -14.13 16.33 11.05
N THR A 168 -13.39 16.60 12.14
CA THR A 168 -12.78 17.93 12.35
C THR A 168 -11.71 18.24 11.28
N VAL A 169 -10.89 17.25 10.95
CA VAL A 169 -9.82 17.43 9.95
C VAL A 169 -10.39 17.77 8.59
N LYS A 170 -11.40 17.03 8.10
CA LYS A 170 -12.01 17.30 6.80
C LYS A 170 -12.72 18.65 6.73
N GLU A 171 -13.31 19.11 7.84
CA GLU A 171 -14.08 20.36 7.88
C GLU A 171 -13.22 21.60 8.13
N LYS A 172 -12.15 21.48 8.93
CA LYS A 172 -11.37 22.63 9.41
C LYS A 172 -9.96 22.74 8.82
N VAL A 173 -9.42 21.62 8.32
CA VAL A 173 -8.05 21.57 7.81
C VAL A 173 -8.00 21.40 6.30
N LEU A 174 -8.89 20.59 5.73
CA LEU A 174 -8.89 20.29 4.30
C LEU A 174 -9.88 21.16 3.52
N ILE A 175 -9.44 21.63 2.36
CA ILE A 175 -10.28 22.39 1.41
C ILE A 175 -11.01 21.40 0.49
N ASN A 176 -12.34 21.48 0.46
CA ASN A 176 -13.20 20.66 -0.40
C ASN A 176 -12.98 19.14 -0.23
N CYS A 177 -12.83 18.68 1.00
CA CYS A 177 -12.82 17.27 1.31
C CYS A 177 -14.24 16.77 1.57
N HIS A 178 -14.70 15.81 0.77
CA HIS A 178 -16.03 15.20 0.87
C HIS A 178 -15.99 13.74 1.32
N ASP A 179 -14.79 13.22 1.63
CA ASP A 179 -14.63 11.83 2.04
C ASP A 179 -15.23 11.66 3.46
N GLU A 180 -16.20 10.78 3.59
CA GLU A 180 -16.81 10.48 4.90
C GLU A 180 -15.85 9.73 5.82
N GLN A 181 -15.05 8.85 5.24
CA GLN A 181 -14.05 8.07 5.95
C GLN A 181 -12.63 8.56 5.65
N PRO A 182 -11.68 8.43 6.60
CA PRO A 182 -10.30 8.84 6.37
C PRO A 182 -9.62 7.97 5.32
N THR A 183 -9.35 8.54 4.14
CA THR A 183 -8.53 7.87 3.13
C THR A 183 -7.09 7.81 3.62
N THR A 184 -6.51 6.63 3.71
CA THR A 184 -5.19 6.43 4.32
C THR A 184 -4.09 7.23 3.63
N ASP A 185 -4.14 7.36 2.30
CA ASP A 185 -3.21 8.20 1.55
C ASP A 185 -3.28 9.67 1.99
N VAL A 186 -4.49 10.21 2.25
CA VAL A 186 -4.67 11.58 2.73
C VAL A 186 -4.15 11.73 4.15
N VAL A 187 -4.43 10.75 5.02
CA VAL A 187 -3.91 10.73 6.40
C VAL A 187 -2.38 10.75 6.38
N TYR A 188 -1.75 9.91 5.56
CA TYR A 188 -0.29 9.86 5.43
C TYR A 188 0.29 11.16 4.86
N ALA A 189 -0.36 11.74 3.86
CA ALA A 189 0.08 13.00 3.26
C ALA A 189 0.01 14.16 4.26
N LEU A 190 -1.08 14.25 5.04
CA LEU A 190 -1.21 15.25 6.11
C LEU A 190 -0.16 15.04 7.22
N ALA A 191 0.00 13.82 7.72
CA ALA A 191 1.00 13.51 8.72
C ALA A 191 2.42 13.84 8.25
N ASN A 192 2.73 13.51 6.98
CA ASN A 192 4.01 13.84 6.34
C ASN A 192 4.20 15.36 6.25
N LYS A 193 3.19 16.11 5.81
CA LYS A 193 3.25 17.58 5.70
C LYS A 193 3.38 18.25 7.06
N ILE A 194 2.72 17.74 8.10
CA ILE A 194 2.85 18.26 9.47
C ILE A 194 4.25 18.01 10.01
N GLN A 195 4.80 16.82 9.78
CA GLN A 195 6.13 16.43 10.27
C GLN A 195 7.27 17.14 9.54
N ASP A 196 7.11 17.41 8.24
CA ASP A 196 8.10 18.06 7.37
C ASP A 196 7.41 19.05 6.40
N PRO A 197 6.98 20.23 6.91
CA PRO A 197 6.17 21.18 6.12
C PRO A 197 6.88 21.67 4.85
N LEU A 198 8.20 21.76 4.87
CA LEU A 198 9.00 22.23 3.74
C LEU A 198 9.55 21.10 2.87
N GLN A 199 9.21 19.84 3.19
CA GLN A 199 9.67 18.63 2.49
C GLN A 199 11.23 18.54 2.39
N LEU A 200 11.92 19.07 3.41
CA LEU A 200 13.40 19.09 3.44
C LEU A 200 14.00 17.69 3.69
N ALA A 201 13.28 16.83 4.41
CA ALA A 201 13.67 15.45 4.66
C ALA A 201 13.09 14.47 3.64
N LYS A 202 12.49 14.96 2.54
CA LYS A 202 11.93 14.12 1.50
C LYS A 202 13.02 13.26 0.86
N VAL A 203 12.82 11.94 0.93
CA VAL A 203 13.62 10.95 0.21
C VAL A 203 12.73 10.29 -0.84
N GLU A 204 13.08 10.42 -2.10
CA GLU A 204 12.35 9.82 -3.21
C GLU A 204 13.28 8.92 -4.01
N TYR A 205 12.99 7.63 -4.02
CA TYR A 205 13.69 6.66 -4.84
C TYR A 205 12.82 6.22 -6.01
N GLU A 206 13.33 6.34 -7.22
CA GLU A 206 12.63 5.95 -8.44
C GLU A 206 12.27 4.45 -8.45
N TRP A 207 13.10 3.64 -7.83
CA TRP A 207 12.88 2.21 -7.70
C TRP A 207 11.90 1.84 -6.57
N PHE A 208 11.64 2.73 -5.60
CA PHE A 208 10.68 2.50 -4.50
C PHE A 208 9.30 3.03 -4.87
N LYS A 209 8.81 2.55 -6.01
CA LYS A 209 7.49 2.87 -6.57
C LYS A 209 6.80 1.59 -7.00
N PHE A 210 5.48 1.64 -7.08
CA PHE A 210 4.67 0.51 -7.52
C PHE A 210 3.83 0.90 -8.74
N MET A 211 3.43 -0.11 -9.51
CA MET A 211 2.46 0.02 -10.58
C MET A 211 1.07 -0.08 -9.98
N HIS A 212 0.25 0.94 -10.18
CA HIS A 212 -1.11 0.99 -9.66
C HIS A 212 -2.12 0.76 -10.81
N ASN A 213 -2.75 -0.41 -10.80
CA ASN A 213 -3.69 -0.81 -11.85
C ASN A 213 -5.12 -0.43 -11.50
N LYS A 214 -5.37 0.87 -11.47
CA LYS A 214 -6.68 1.47 -11.21
C LYS A 214 -7.17 2.19 -12.45
N GLN A 215 -8.44 2.01 -12.83
CA GLN A 215 -9.03 2.58 -14.06
C GLN A 215 -8.76 4.07 -14.23
N HIS A 216 -8.94 4.87 -13.17
CA HIS A 216 -8.77 6.32 -13.23
C HIS A 216 -7.33 6.79 -13.39
N ILE A 217 -6.36 5.92 -13.09
CA ILE A 217 -4.93 6.22 -13.17
C ILE A 217 -4.38 6.00 -14.57
N ASN A 218 -5.01 5.14 -15.33
CA ASN A 218 -4.49 4.73 -16.62
C ASN A 218 -4.66 5.79 -17.73
N GLY A 219 -5.28 6.94 -17.43
CA GLY A 219 -5.53 7.99 -18.41
C GLY A 219 -6.52 7.59 -19.51
N ILE A 220 -7.17 6.46 -19.34
CA ILE A 220 -8.01 5.83 -20.31
C ILE A 220 -9.44 6.07 -19.85
N GLY A 221 -10.12 7.01 -20.49
CA GLY A 221 -11.48 7.36 -20.19
C GLY A 221 -12.45 6.16 -20.23
N LYS A 222 -13.75 6.42 -20.23
CA LYS A 222 -14.85 5.41 -20.24
C LYS A 222 -14.72 4.29 -21.29
N ALA A 223 -13.89 4.45 -22.31
CA ALA A 223 -13.60 3.43 -23.32
C ALA A 223 -12.96 2.15 -22.78
N PHE A 224 -12.41 2.17 -21.56
CA PHE A 224 -11.81 1.01 -20.90
C PHE A 224 -12.72 0.41 -19.80
N GLN A 225 -13.99 0.66 -19.84
CA GLN A 225 -14.96 -0.08 -19.01
C GLN A 225 -15.11 -1.55 -19.43
N ASN A 226 -14.54 -1.94 -20.57
CA ASN A 226 -14.39 -3.34 -20.95
C ASN A 226 -13.05 -3.86 -20.42
N ASP A 227 -13.10 -4.52 -19.28
CA ASP A 227 -12.02 -5.05 -18.44
C ASP A 227 -10.97 -5.95 -19.16
N ASN A 228 -11.23 -6.34 -20.41
CA ASN A 228 -10.43 -7.31 -21.17
C ASN A 228 -9.03 -6.82 -21.57
N TYR A 229 -8.77 -5.51 -21.62
CA TYR A 229 -7.49 -4.98 -22.08
C TYR A 229 -6.40 -4.92 -21.01
N LEU A 230 -6.77 -4.94 -19.74
CA LEU A 230 -5.82 -4.97 -18.62
C LEU A 230 -5.69 -6.35 -17.99
N TYR A 231 -6.27 -7.37 -18.60
CA TYR A 231 -6.13 -8.74 -18.12
C TYR A 231 -4.65 -9.11 -18.08
N PRO A 232 -4.16 -9.58 -16.95
CA PRO A 232 -2.79 -9.97 -16.82
C PRO A 232 -2.54 -11.27 -17.60
N VAL A 233 -1.47 -11.26 -18.38
CA VAL A 233 -1.01 -12.43 -19.12
C VAL A 233 0.38 -12.79 -18.65
N LYS A 234 0.61 -14.06 -18.34
CA LYS A 234 1.94 -14.57 -18.06
C LYS A 234 2.58 -15.10 -19.32
N VAL A 235 3.72 -14.55 -19.66
CA VAL A 235 4.57 -15.06 -20.74
C VAL A 235 5.97 -15.30 -20.20
N ALA A 236 6.48 -16.52 -20.28
CA ALA A 236 7.81 -16.89 -19.80
C ALA A 236 8.11 -16.40 -18.37
N ASN A 237 7.20 -16.64 -17.43
CA ASN A 237 7.30 -16.22 -16.04
C ASN A 237 7.34 -14.70 -15.80
N LYS A 238 6.88 -13.90 -16.75
CA LYS A 238 6.76 -12.44 -16.65
C LYS A 238 5.29 -12.04 -16.73
N LEU A 239 4.88 -11.10 -15.90
CA LEU A 239 3.53 -10.54 -15.90
C LEU A 239 3.45 -9.42 -16.93
N TYR A 240 2.42 -9.43 -17.76
CA TYR A 240 2.10 -8.37 -18.73
C TYR A 240 0.67 -7.90 -18.50
N MET A 241 0.43 -6.61 -18.73
CA MET A 241 -0.89 -5.97 -18.73
C MET A 241 -1.01 -5.05 -19.93
N GLY A 242 -2.03 -5.23 -20.74
CA GLY A 242 -2.19 -4.47 -21.99
C GLY A 242 -0.96 -4.54 -22.90
N GLY A 243 -0.23 -5.65 -22.91
CA GLY A 243 1.01 -5.83 -23.68
C GLY A 243 2.27 -5.26 -23.01
N TYR A 244 2.16 -4.55 -21.90
CA TYR A 244 3.30 -3.97 -21.18
C TYR A 244 3.76 -4.88 -20.05
N ARG A 245 5.07 -5.12 -19.97
CA ARG A 245 5.66 -5.92 -18.90
C ARG A 245 5.53 -5.20 -17.57
N GLN A 246 5.01 -5.89 -16.59
CA GLN A 246 5.00 -5.42 -15.20
C GLN A 246 6.31 -5.84 -14.51
N HIS A 247 7.12 -4.87 -14.13
CA HIS A 247 8.47 -5.09 -13.60
C HIS A 247 8.72 -4.36 -12.28
N ARG A 248 7.64 -3.96 -11.59
CA ARG A 248 7.65 -3.37 -10.23
C ARG A 248 6.73 -4.18 -9.32
N VAL A 249 6.58 -3.77 -8.09
CA VAL A 249 5.46 -4.19 -7.27
C VAL A 249 4.18 -3.71 -7.94
N VAL A 250 3.21 -4.58 -8.11
CA VAL A 250 1.93 -4.28 -8.75
C VAL A 250 0.84 -4.24 -7.69
N HIS A 251 0.11 -3.13 -7.61
CA HIS A 251 -1.10 -3.00 -6.82
C HIS A 251 -2.31 -3.13 -7.78
N TYR A 252 -3.04 -4.22 -7.68
CA TYR A 252 -4.19 -4.48 -8.53
C TYR A 252 -5.49 -4.07 -7.83
N HIS A 253 -6.35 -3.33 -8.55
CA HIS A 253 -7.61 -2.86 -7.99
C HIS A 253 -8.75 -3.89 -8.18
N ASP A 254 -8.75 -4.60 -9.31
CA ASP A 254 -9.73 -5.65 -9.56
C ASP A 254 -9.34 -6.93 -8.81
N LYS A 255 -10.10 -7.24 -7.78
CA LYS A 255 -9.86 -8.39 -6.90
C LYS A 255 -10.15 -9.74 -7.59
N LYS A 256 -10.98 -9.76 -8.63
CA LYS A 256 -11.27 -10.97 -9.41
C LYS A 256 -10.08 -11.41 -10.27
N MET A 257 -9.20 -10.47 -10.55
CA MET A 257 -7.99 -10.70 -11.34
C MET A 257 -7.09 -11.81 -10.77
N ILE A 258 -7.11 -12.03 -9.45
CA ILE A 258 -6.25 -13.03 -8.80
C ILE A 258 -6.73 -14.46 -9.03
N GLY A 259 -8.04 -14.74 -9.02
CA GLY A 259 -8.53 -16.10 -9.30
C GLY A 259 -8.03 -16.66 -10.63
N ASP A 260 -7.84 -15.78 -11.62
CA ASP A 260 -7.29 -16.15 -12.94
C ASP A 260 -5.75 -16.16 -12.95
N LEU A 261 -5.10 -15.48 -11.98
CA LEU A 261 -3.65 -15.37 -11.89
C LEU A 261 -3.00 -16.55 -11.15
N ASP A 262 -3.66 -17.09 -10.13
CA ASP A 262 -3.09 -18.10 -9.22
C ASP A 262 -2.59 -19.33 -9.99
N ALA A 263 -3.38 -19.84 -10.93
CA ALA A 263 -2.99 -20.98 -11.77
C ALA A 263 -1.91 -20.65 -12.82
N ARG A 264 -1.62 -19.36 -13.08
CA ARG A 264 -0.81 -18.91 -14.22
C ARG A 264 0.46 -18.13 -13.84
N ILE A 265 0.52 -17.53 -12.65
CA ILE A 265 1.65 -16.66 -12.27
C ILE A 265 2.61 -17.37 -11.31
N PHE A 266 2.14 -18.25 -10.49
CA PHE A 266 2.89 -19.03 -9.50
C PHE A 266 2.87 -20.52 -9.81
#